data_c1f4c50ad9599894574d2510665c166d
#
_entry.id   c1f4c50ad9599894574d2510665c166d
#
_cell.length_a   1.000
_cell.length_b   1.000
_cell.length_c   1.000
_cell.angle_alpha   90.00
_cell.angle_beta   90.00
_cell.angle_gamma   90.00
#
_symmetry.space_group_name_H-M   'P 1'
#
loop_
_entity.id
_entity.type
_entity.pdbx_description
1 polymer ?
#
loop_
_entity_poly.entity_id
_entity_poly.type
_entity_poly.pdbx_seq_one_letter_code
_entity_poly.pdbx_strand_id
1 'polypeptide(L)'
;MAITASSRSAAAAGAQDGAQVSERSPFARLTDLLSPYEPSKPLINLSLGEPQHPVPGFVAPVLAKHINEFGRYPAAKGTEPFRQTAAAWATRRFDLPRALDPEAEILVLNGSREGLFFAAIAAARYVGQRNGPPAILMPNPFYPA
;
A
#
# COMPACT_ATOMS: atom_id res chain seq x y z
N MET A 1 22.87 57.60 20.64
CA MET A 1 23.01 56.69 21.79
C MET A 1 22.66 55.28 21.27
N ALA A 2 23.70 54.49 21.09
CA ALA A 2 23.61 53.15 20.48
C ALA A 2 23.19 52.13 21.53
N ILE A 3 22.27 51.21 21.15
CA ILE A 3 22.10 49.91 21.88
C ILE A 3 21.94 48.83 20.83
N THR A 4 23.03 48.22 20.52
CA THR A 4 23.44 46.82 20.39
C THR A 4 22.32 45.80 20.10
N ALA A 5 22.32 45.32 18.84
CA ALA A 5 21.85 44.02 18.45
C ALA A 5 22.95 42.99 18.75
N SER A 6 22.75 42.11 19.71
CA SER A 6 23.55 40.89 19.87
C SER A 6 22.75 39.85 20.62
N SER A 7 22.69 38.68 20.05
CA SER A 7 22.23 37.39 20.59
C SER A 7 21.04 36.71 19.88
N ARG A 8 21.20 36.42 18.58
CA ARG A 8 20.45 35.34 17.91
C ARG A 8 21.33 34.63 16.88
N SER A 9 22.36 34.01 17.32
CA SER A 9 23.19 33.14 16.48
C SER A 9 23.89 32.09 17.30
N ALA A 10 23.13 31.21 17.90
CA ALA A 10 23.69 29.99 18.54
C ALA A 10 22.66 28.85 18.72
N ALA A 11 21.61 28.79 17.88
CA ALA A 11 20.64 27.69 18.01
C ALA A 11 20.28 27.03 16.67
N ALA A 12 21.13 27.10 15.67
CA ALA A 12 20.88 26.49 14.35
C ALA A 12 22.01 25.56 13.86
N ALA A 13 22.82 25.02 14.75
CA ALA A 13 23.94 24.13 14.40
C ALA A 13 23.84 22.74 15.05
N GLY A 14 22.64 22.22 15.28
CA GLY A 14 22.44 20.96 15.97
C GLY A 14 21.36 20.03 15.41
N ALA A 15 20.97 20.14 14.15
CA ALA A 15 19.91 19.30 13.58
C ALA A 15 20.19 18.89 12.13
N GLN A 16 21.41 18.49 11.81
CA GLN A 16 21.76 17.89 10.50
C GLN A 16 22.53 16.58 10.65
N ASP A 17 22.18 15.77 11.64
CA ASP A 17 22.46 14.34 11.61
C ASP A 17 21.17 13.59 11.29
N GLY A 18 20.52 14.02 10.20
CA GLY A 18 19.48 13.28 9.54
C GLY A 18 20.11 12.03 8.96
N ALA A 19 19.87 10.88 9.58
CA ALA A 19 20.22 9.58 9.02
C ALA A 19 19.94 9.61 7.52
N GLN A 20 20.96 9.51 6.67
CA GLN A 20 20.79 9.39 5.21
C GLN A 20 19.86 8.20 4.99
N VAL A 21 18.61 8.50 4.60
CA VAL A 21 17.66 7.47 4.22
C VAL A 21 18.29 6.76 3.03
N SER A 22 18.74 5.53 3.23
CA SER A 22 19.32 4.73 2.16
C SER A 22 18.33 4.65 1.02
N GLU A 23 18.68 5.15 -0.16
CA GLU A 23 17.86 5.07 -1.38
C GLU A 23 17.59 3.61 -1.80
N ARG A 24 18.33 2.66 -1.25
CA ARG A 24 18.19 1.24 -1.54
C ARG A 24 17.10 0.61 -0.68
N SER A 25 16.24 -0.19 -1.31
CA SER A 25 15.17 -0.90 -0.61
C SER A 25 15.73 -1.83 0.49
N PRO A 26 14.98 -2.06 1.58
CA PRO A 26 15.37 -3.00 2.63
C PRO A 26 15.70 -4.41 2.09
N PHE A 27 15.00 -4.86 1.06
CA PHE A 27 15.24 -6.16 0.41
C PHE A 27 16.57 -6.19 -0.32
N ALA A 28 16.95 -5.13 -1.05
CA ALA A 28 18.23 -5.04 -1.71
C ALA A 28 19.40 -5.04 -0.68
N ARG A 29 19.21 -4.35 0.43
CA ARG A 29 20.19 -4.34 1.53
C ARG A 29 20.34 -5.72 2.17
N LEU A 30 19.24 -6.45 2.36
CA LEU A 30 19.25 -7.80 2.89
C LEU A 30 19.96 -8.75 1.92
N THR A 31 19.71 -8.64 0.62
CA THR A 31 20.38 -9.43 -0.41
C THR A 31 21.89 -9.22 -0.37
N ASP A 32 22.35 -7.98 -0.29
CA ASP A 32 23.80 -7.68 -0.21
C ASP A 32 24.43 -8.24 1.08
N LEU A 33 23.72 -8.10 2.20
CA LEU A 33 24.20 -8.61 3.49
C LEU A 33 24.37 -10.14 3.47
N LEU A 34 23.47 -10.85 2.78
CA LEU A 34 23.48 -12.30 2.72
C LEU A 34 24.38 -12.86 1.60
N SER A 35 24.74 -12.05 0.61
CA SER A 35 25.49 -12.50 -0.57
C SER A 35 26.83 -13.22 -0.28
N PRO A 36 27.59 -12.92 0.81
CA PRO A 36 28.81 -13.64 1.12
C PRO A 36 28.61 -15.03 1.74
N TYR A 37 27.37 -15.36 2.10
CA TYR A 37 27.08 -16.61 2.83
C TYR A 37 26.47 -17.65 1.90
N GLU A 38 27.11 -18.81 1.83
CA GLU A 38 26.58 -19.99 1.12
C GLU A 38 25.92 -20.93 2.12
N PRO A 39 24.60 -21.17 2.02
CA PRO A 39 23.93 -22.08 2.93
C PRO A 39 24.34 -23.53 2.64
N SER A 40 24.61 -24.32 3.68
CA SER A 40 24.93 -25.74 3.57
C SER A 40 23.69 -26.64 3.30
N LYS A 41 22.50 -26.07 3.32
CA LYS A 41 21.20 -26.74 3.06
C LYS A 41 20.40 -25.94 2.03
N PRO A 42 19.40 -26.55 1.38
CA PRO A 42 18.49 -25.81 0.49
C PRO A 42 17.89 -24.59 1.19
N LEU A 43 17.96 -23.43 0.52
CA LEU A 43 17.51 -22.17 1.06
C LEU A 43 15.98 -22.16 1.20
N ILE A 44 15.50 -21.82 2.39
CA ILE A 44 14.09 -21.50 2.65
C ILE A 44 14.00 -19.97 2.84
N ASN A 45 13.46 -19.29 1.85
CA ASN A 45 13.34 -17.82 1.90
C ASN A 45 12.09 -17.40 2.70
N LEU A 46 12.31 -16.78 3.85
CA LEU A 46 11.27 -16.24 4.73
C LEU A 46 11.20 -14.69 4.69
N SER A 47 11.95 -14.06 3.79
CA SER A 47 11.99 -12.59 3.70
C SER A 47 10.77 -11.96 3.06
N LEU A 48 10.01 -12.72 2.27
CA LEU A 48 8.81 -12.28 1.57
C LEU A 48 7.62 -13.17 1.92
N GLY A 49 6.51 -12.54 2.29
CA GLY A 49 5.24 -13.22 2.52
C GLY A 49 4.43 -13.35 1.24
N GLU A 50 4.91 -14.11 0.26
CA GLU A 50 4.18 -14.37 -0.98
C GLU A 50 3.64 -15.80 -1.06
N PRO A 51 2.53 -16.04 -1.78
CA PRO A 51 2.02 -17.39 -2.00
C PRO A 51 3.04 -18.28 -2.72
N GLN A 52 3.31 -19.46 -2.14
CA GLN A 52 4.23 -20.46 -2.72
C GLN A 52 3.50 -21.57 -3.48
N HIS A 53 2.17 -21.56 -3.46
CA HIS A 53 1.36 -22.54 -4.17
C HIS A 53 1.26 -22.23 -5.67
N PRO A 54 1.13 -23.23 -6.52
CA PRO A 54 0.92 -23.02 -7.94
C PRO A 54 -0.40 -22.25 -8.18
N VAL A 55 -0.43 -21.47 -9.26
CA VAL A 55 -1.64 -20.77 -9.66
C VAL A 55 -2.76 -21.78 -9.91
N PRO A 56 -3.98 -21.56 -9.38
CA PRO A 56 -5.10 -22.48 -9.61
C PRO A 56 -5.38 -22.70 -11.11
N GLY A 57 -5.59 -23.96 -11.50
CA GLY A 57 -5.70 -24.35 -12.91
C GLY A 57 -6.85 -23.70 -13.68
N PHE A 58 -7.86 -23.16 -13.01
CA PHE A 58 -8.97 -22.44 -13.66
C PHE A 58 -8.60 -21.03 -14.13
N VAL A 59 -7.53 -20.43 -13.64
CA VAL A 59 -7.18 -19.03 -13.94
C VAL A 59 -6.87 -18.84 -15.43
N ALA A 60 -5.97 -19.65 -15.98
CA ALA A 60 -5.57 -19.50 -17.38
C ALA A 60 -6.72 -19.70 -18.38
N PRO A 61 -7.59 -20.71 -18.26
CA PRO A 61 -8.77 -20.85 -19.14
C PRO A 61 -9.74 -19.68 -19.03
N VAL A 62 -9.97 -19.12 -17.85
CA VAL A 62 -10.84 -17.94 -17.66
C VAL A 62 -10.25 -16.73 -18.35
N LEU A 63 -8.96 -16.45 -18.18
CA LEU A 63 -8.30 -15.33 -18.86
C LEU A 63 -8.36 -15.50 -20.39
N ALA A 64 -8.08 -16.68 -20.91
CA ALA A 64 -8.14 -16.96 -22.35
C ALA A 64 -9.55 -16.73 -22.92
N LYS A 65 -10.59 -17.10 -22.20
CA LYS A 65 -11.99 -16.88 -22.61
C LYS A 65 -12.32 -15.40 -22.75
N HIS A 66 -11.72 -14.55 -21.92
CA HIS A 66 -12.02 -13.12 -21.85
C HIS A 66 -10.91 -12.23 -22.46
N ILE A 67 -9.97 -12.82 -23.23
CA ILE A 67 -8.80 -12.10 -23.76
C ILE A 67 -9.15 -10.83 -24.54
N ASN A 68 -10.25 -10.85 -25.30
CA ASN A 68 -10.68 -9.72 -26.12
C ASN A 68 -11.19 -8.52 -25.29
N GLU A 69 -11.51 -8.71 -24.02
CA GLU A 69 -11.97 -7.65 -23.13
C GLU A 69 -10.80 -6.76 -22.68
N PHE A 70 -9.56 -7.28 -22.71
CA PHE A 70 -8.36 -6.53 -22.38
C PHE A 70 -8.03 -5.40 -23.36
N GLY A 71 -8.61 -5.42 -24.57
CA GLY A 71 -8.47 -4.36 -25.56
C GLY A 71 -9.33 -3.12 -25.33
N ARG A 72 -10.05 -3.02 -24.21
CA ARG A 72 -10.95 -1.91 -23.90
C ARG A 72 -10.54 -1.19 -22.63
N TYR A 73 -10.82 0.11 -22.56
CA TYR A 73 -10.66 0.85 -21.32
C TYR A 73 -11.62 0.32 -20.25
N PRO A 74 -11.15 0.07 -19.03
CA PRO A 74 -12.02 -0.33 -17.94
C PRO A 74 -12.94 0.81 -17.52
N ALA A 75 -14.14 0.46 -17.05
CA ALA A 75 -15.01 1.43 -16.39
C ALA A 75 -14.34 1.96 -15.11
N ALA A 76 -14.46 3.26 -14.82
CA ALA A 76 -13.81 3.91 -13.67
C ALA A 76 -14.12 3.23 -12.33
N LYS A 77 -15.34 2.71 -12.15
CA LYS A 77 -15.75 1.95 -10.97
C LYS A 77 -15.49 0.44 -11.07
N GLY A 78 -14.93 -0.05 -12.19
CA GLY A 78 -14.94 -1.46 -12.55
C GLY A 78 -16.28 -1.91 -13.13
N THR A 79 -16.37 -3.16 -13.60
CA THR A 79 -17.61 -3.70 -14.16
C THR A 79 -18.63 -4.02 -13.08
N GLU A 80 -19.91 -3.84 -13.38
CA GLU A 80 -21.00 -4.16 -12.46
C GLU A 80 -20.97 -5.63 -12.00
N PRO A 81 -20.82 -6.65 -12.89
CA PRO A 81 -20.75 -8.04 -12.47
C PRO A 81 -19.61 -8.32 -11.49
N PHE A 82 -18.45 -7.64 -11.65
CA PHE A 82 -17.35 -7.77 -10.71
C PHE A 82 -17.70 -7.22 -9.34
N ARG A 83 -18.27 -6.00 -9.28
CA ARG A 83 -18.67 -5.38 -8.01
C ARG A 83 -19.73 -6.19 -7.28
N GLN A 84 -20.74 -6.70 -8.00
CA GLN A 84 -21.78 -7.57 -7.45
C GLN A 84 -21.19 -8.85 -6.86
N THR A 85 -20.28 -9.50 -7.60
CA THR A 85 -19.61 -10.72 -7.14
C THR A 85 -18.74 -10.45 -5.91
N ALA A 86 -17.98 -9.36 -5.91
CA ALA A 86 -17.14 -8.97 -4.78
C ALA A 86 -17.98 -8.66 -3.52
N ALA A 87 -19.07 -7.90 -3.66
CA ALA A 87 -19.99 -7.58 -2.58
C ALA A 87 -20.61 -8.86 -1.98
N ALA A 88 -21.12 -9.75 -2.84
CA ALA A 88 -21.71 -11.00 -2.41
C ALA A 88 -20.70 -11.92 -1.73
N TRP A 89 -19.48 -11.99 -2.28
CA TRP A 89 -18.38 -12.78 -1.68
C TRP A 89 -18.01 -12.24 -0.29
N ALA A 90 -17.74 -10.93 -0.18
CA ALA A 90 -17.37 -10.32 1.09
C ALA A 90 -18.47 -10.48 2.15
N THR A 91 -19.73 -10.27 1.78
CA THR A 91 -20.87 -10.47 2.68
C THR A 91 -20.88 -11.87 3.27
N ARG A 92 -20.74 -12.90 2.42
CA ARG A 92 -20.71 -14.31 2.89
C ARG A 92 -19.45 -14.66 3.64
N ARG A 93 -18.29 -14.21 3.13
CA ARG A 93 -16.97 -14.61 3.69
C ARG A 93 -16.76 -14.08 5.10
N PHE A 94 -17.27 -12.91 5.40
CA PHE A 94 -17.09 -12.21 6.67
C PHE A 94 -18.37 -12.19 7.53
N ASP A 95 -19.39 -12.92 7.12
CA ASP A 95 -20.68 -12.99 7.83
C ASP A 95 -21.21 -11.60 8.21
N LEU A 96 -21.25 -10.70 7.23
CA LEU A 96 -21.66 -9.33 7.49
C LEU A 96 -23.15 -9.26 7.83
N PRO A 97 -23.55 -8.36 8.76
CA PRO A 97 -24.93 -8.25 9.23
C PRO A 97 -25.92 -7.81 8.15
N ARG A 98 -25.43 -7.28 7.02
CA ARG A 98 -26.21 -6.95 5.82
C ARG A 98 -25.38 -7.17 4.58
N ALA A 99 -26.04 -7.28 3.44
CA ALA A 99 -25.39 -7.27 2.15
C ALA A 99 -24.71 -5.92 1.88
N LEU A 100 -23.52 -5.94 1.26
CA LEU A 100 -22.88 -4.75 0.77
C LEU A 100 -23.56 -4.24 -0.51
N ASP A 101 -23.68 -2.93 -0.64
CA ASP A 101 -24.14 -2.28 -1.87
C ASP A 101 -23.00 -2.25 -2.90
N PRO A 102 -23.12 -2.95 -4.05
CA PRO A 102 -22.08 -2.97 -5.06
C PRO A 102 -21.83 -1.61 -5.73
N GLU A 103 -22.78 -0.68 -5.67
CA GLU A 103 -22.63 0.65 -6.26
C GLU A 103 -21.96 1.67 -5.33
N ALA A 104 -22.23 1.58 -4.04
CA ALA A 104 -21.79 2.56 -3.05
C ALA A 104 -20.63 2.08 -2.19
N GLU A 105 -20.43 0.75 -2.02
CA GLU A 105 -19.49 0.19 -1.05
C GLU A 105 -18.39 -0.66 -1.69
N ILE A 106 -18.37 -0.81 -3.02
CA ILE A 106 -17.32 -1.53 -3.75
C ILE A 106 -16.64 -0.59 -4.74
N LEU A 107 -15.33 -0.45 -4.60
CA LEU A 107 -14.47 0.25 -5.54
C LEU A 107 -13.36 -0.69 -6.03
N VAL A 108 -13.26 -0.85 -7.34
CA VAL A 108 -12.20 -1.65 -7.96
C VAL A 108 -10.93 -0.83 -8.04
N LEU A 109 -9.81 -1.44 -7.67
CA LEU A 109 -8.48 -0.84 -7.67
C LEU A 109 -7.55 -1.64 -8.58
N ASN A 110 -6.52 -0.99 -9.13
CA ASN A 110 -5.46 -1.66 -9.87
C ASN A 110 -4.51 -2.48 -8.97
N GLY A 111 -4.54 -2.21 -7.67
CA GLY A 111 -3.77 -2.92 -6.67
C GLY A 111 -3.99 -2.34 -5.27
N SER A 112 -3.79 -3.16 -4.25
CA SER A 112 -4.00 -2.76 -2.84
C SER A 112 -3.03 -1.67 -2.37
N ARG A 113 -1.79 -1.62 -2.90
CA ARG A 113 -0.82 -0.57 -2.57
C ARG A 113 -1.31 0.81 -3.00
N GLU A 114 -1.72 0.94 -4.25
CA GLU A 114 -2.30 2.18 -4.78
C GLU A 114 -3.58 2.56 -4.04
N GLY A 115 -4.43 1.57 -3.80
CA GLY A 115 -5.67 1.77 -3.03
C GLY A 115 -5.42 2.28 -1.62
N LEU A 116 -4.44 1.73 -0.90
CA LEU A 116 -4.07 2.17 0.45
C LEU A 116 -3.57 3.63 0.44
N PHE A 117 -2.71 3.98 -0.52
CA PHE A 117 -2.19 5.33 -0.67
C PHE A 117 -3.31 6.34 -0.92
N PHE A 118 -4.16 6.10 -1.90
CA PHE A 118 -5.27 7.02 -2.21
C PHE A 118 -6.35 7.04 -1.13
N ALA A 119 -6.60 5.93 -0.44
CA ALA A 119 -7.53 5.89 0.68
C ALA A 119 -7.05 6.79 1.84
N ALA A 120 -5.76 6.77 2.15
CA ALA A 120 -5.17 7.66 3.15
C ALA A 120 -5.35 9.14 2.78
N ILE A 121 -5.10 9.52 1.53
CA ILE A 121 -5.32 10.90 1.03
C ILE A 121 -6.80 11.29 1.10
N ALA A 122 -7.69 10.41 0.66
CA ALA A 122 -9.13 10.67 0.69
C ALA A 122 -9.64 10.85 2.13
N ALA A 123 -9.22 9.97 3.05
CA ALA A 123 -9.58 10.06 4.46
C ALA A 123 -9.05 11.35 5.10
N ALA A 124 -7.79 11.72 4.83
CA ALA A 124 -7.21 12.95 5.34
C ALA A 124 -8.00 14.19 4.85
N ARG A 125 -8.38 14.24 3.58
CA ARG A 125 -9.21 15.33 3.03
C ARG A 125 -10.59 15.38 3.69
N TYR A 126 -11.23 14.22 3.86
CA TYR A 126 -12.55 14.13 4.47
C TYR A 126 -12.55 14.63 5.93
N VAL A 127 -11.56 14.23 6.71
CA VAL A 127 -11.41 14.65 8.12
C VAL A 127 -11.03 16.13 8.20
N GLY A 128 -10.08 16.59 7.38
CA GLY A 128 -9.59 17.97 7.38
C GLY A 128 -10.66 19.01 7.07
N GLN A 129 -11.67 18.64 6.27
CA GLN A 129 -12.82 19.52 6.01
C GLN A 129 -13.72 19.74 7.22
N ARG A 130 -13.66 18.88 8.22
CA ARG A 130 -14.54 18.90 9.39
C ARG A 130 -13.85 19.41 10.66
N ASN A 131 -12.58 19.03 10.89
CA ASN A 131 -11.94 19.17 12.19
C ASN A 131 -10.56 19.85 12.15
N GLY A 132 -10.18 20.50 11.04
CA GLY A 132 -8.84 21.10 10.86
C GLY A 132 -7.80 20.10 10.35
N PRO A 133 -6.49 20.40 10.48
CA PRO A 133 -5.43 19.56 9.91
C PRO A 133 -5.49 18.11 10.41
N PRO A 134 -5.59 17.11 9.52
CA PRO A 134 -5.65 15.72 9.92
C PRO A 134 -4.28 15.18 10.33
N ALA A 135 -4.25 14.22 11.25
CA ALA A 135 -3.08 13.41 11.57
C ALA A 135 -3.30 11.96 11.10
N ILE A 136 -2.28 11.35 10.53
CA ILE A 136 -2.28 9.94 10.15
C ILE A 136 -1.37 9.20 11.13
N LEU A 137 -1.93 8.26 11.90
CA LEU A 137 -1.18 7.39 12.78
C LEU A 137 -0.75 6.14 12.02
N MET A 138 0.54 5.85 12.02
CA MET A 138 1.10 4.67 11.39
C MET A 138 1.77 3.80 12.45
N PRO A 139 1.59 2.46 12.44
CA PRO A 139 2.35 1.58 13.30
C PRO A 139 3.83 1.58 12.90
N ASN A 140 4.71 1.16 13.80
CA ASN A 140 6.12 0.93 13.47
C ASN A 140 6.48 -0.49 13.91
N PRO A 141 6.82 -1.38 13.01
CA PRO A 141 7.00 -1.20 11.55
C PRO A 141 5.69 -1.03 10.79
N PHE A 142 5.76 -0.42 9.60
CA PHE A 142 4.61 -0.20 8.72
C PHE A 142 4.89 -0.72 7.30
N TYR A 143 3.82 -0.92 6.52
CA TYR A 143 3.93 -1.26 5.10
C TYR A 143 4.19 0.01 4.28
N PRO A 144 5.30 0.12 3.54
CA PRO A 144 5.61 1.28 2.70
C PRO A 144 4.77 1.23 1.42
N ALA A 145 3.68 1.96 1.40
CA ALA A 145 2.80 2.09 0.24
C ALA A 145 3.04 3.39 -0.51
#